data_4a64bc9ea9228b0d21ed393a720fac36
#
_entry.id   4a64bc9ea9228b0d21ed393a720fac36
#
_cell.length_a   1.000
_cell.length_b   1.000
_cell.length_c   1.000
_cell.angle_alpha   90.00
_cell.angle_beta   90.00
_cell.angle_gamma   90.00
#
_symmetry.space_group_name_H-M   'P 1'
#
loop_
_entity.id
_entity.type
_entity.pdbx_description
1 polymer ?
#
loop_
_entity_poly.entity_id
_entity_poly.type
_entity_poly.pdbx_seq_one_letter_code
_entity_poly.pdbx_strand_id
1 'polypeptide(L)'
;MQNLKRILANTSLFRMLDERQLDEITAATQPIRATTNTSVVNQGDAPKGVYVVVYGQVKIGFDRKDGSEKTLAILGQNKCFGLGEMLLDRTHLAFVKTTTDSMLVHTTREKVLDIARENFNFAQELMVCVGRQLYTLTRDIESYSLQTAKQRLAGYLLRQSQYQAGDCVELIASKTLIASRLSLTPETLSRLLHDFSSEGLITVMGRRIKILDYEKLGALLTA
;
A
#
# COMPACT_ATOMS: atom_id res chain seq x y z
N MET A 1 -15.72 22.08 4.73
CA MET A 1 -16.56 20.86 4.84
C MET A 1 -16.95 20.29 3.46
N GLN A 2 -17.51 21.06 2.52
CA GLN A 2 -17.90 20.54 1.19
C GLN A 2 -16.75 19.86 0.40
N ASN A 3 -15.53 20.39 0.48
CA ASN A 3 -14.38 19.76 -0.20
C ASN A 3 -14.00 18.39 0.40
N LEU A 4 -14.08 18.24 1.74
CA LEU A 4 -13.79 16.98 2.43
C LEU A 4 -14.85 15.92 2.10
N LYS A 5 -16.14 16.27 2.12
CA LYS A 5 -17.25 15.38 1.72
C LYS A 5 -17.03 14.83 0.31
N ARG A 6 -16.67 15.70 -0.65
CA ARG A 6 -16.39 15.28 -2.02
C ARG A 6 -15.16 14.36 -2.12
N ILE A 7 -14.13 14.60 -1.32
CA ILE A 7 -12.96 13.71 -1.24
C ILE A 7 -13.39 12.33 -0.75
N LEU A 8 -14.14 12.27 0.35
CA LEU A 8 -14.61 11.00 0.94
C LEU A 8 -15.50 10.22 -0.03
N ALA A 9 -16.47 10.89 -0.66
CA ALA A 9 -17.37 10.28 -1.65
C ALA A 9 -16.60 9.61 -2.82
N ASN A 10 -15.42 10.14 -3.17
CA ASN A 10 -14.58 9.59 -4.24
C ASN A 10 -13.56 8.54 -3.76
N THR A 11 -13.51 8.22 -2.46
CA THR A 11 -12.65 7.15 -1.96
C THR A 11 -13.36 5.81 -2.05
N SER A 12 -12.63 4.76 -2.38
CA SER A 12 -13.21 3.42 -2.52
C SER A 12 -13.92 2.94 -1.27
N LEU A 13 -13.43 3.34 -0.08
CA LEU A 13 -13.96 2.90 1.20
C LEU A 13 -15.35 3.50 1.50
N PHE A 14 -15.59 4.76 1.13
CA PHE A 14 -16.81 5.49 1.54
C PHE A 14 -17.82 5.69 0.40
N ARG A 15 -17.55 5.19 -0.81
CA ARG A 15 -18.41 5.36 -1.99
C ARG A 15 -19.81 4.73 -1.86
N MET A 16 -20.00 3.79 -0.90
CA MET A 16 -21.26 3.09 -0.67
C MET A 16 -22.15 3.78 0.37
N LEU A 17 -21.72 4.92 0.90
CA LEU A 17 -22.47 5.70 1.86
C LEU A 17 -23.51 6.57 1.17
N ASP A 18 -24.71 6.66 1.76
CA ASP A 18 -25.70 7.65 1.38
C ASP A 18 -25.31 9.07 1.83
N GLU A 19 -26.09 10.10 1.43
CA GLU A 19 -25.77 11.49 1.74
C GLU A 19 -25.73 11.76 3.25
N ARG A 20 -26.67 11.21 4.04
CA ARG A 20 -26.71 11.38 5.50
C ARG A 20 -25.47 10.77 6.15
N GLN A 21 -25.16 9.52 5.81
CA GLN A 21 -23.99 8.81 6.31
C GLN A 21 -22.67 9.49 5.91
N LEU A 22 -22.64 10.04 4.69
CA LEU A 22 -21.48 10.78 4.20
C LEU A 22 -21.28 12.10 4.96
N ASP A 23 -22.35 12.79 5.36
CA ASP A 23 -22.27 13.96 6.23
C ASP A 23 -21.78 13.59 7.62
N GLU A 24 -22.30 12.52 8.20
CA GLU A 24 -21.88 12.02 9.50
C GLU A 24 -20.41 11.60 9.53
N ILE A 25 -19.95 10.86 8.52
CA ILE A 25 -18.54 10.43 8.43
C ILE A 25 -17.63 11.63 8.19
N THR A 26 -18.09 12.61 7.40
CA THR A 26 -17.32 13.84 7.13
C THR A 26 -17.11 14.65 8.43
N ALA A 27 -18.11 14.74 9.28
CA ALA A 27 -18.01 15.43 10.57
C ALA A 27 -17.01 14.75 11.52
N ALA A 28 -16.84 13.43 11.43
CA ALA A 28 -15.91 12.64 12.23
C ALA A 28 -14.55 12.39 11.55
N THR A 29 -14.29 13.06 10.42
CA THR A 29 -13.07 12.89 9.63
C THR A 29 -12.21 14.15 9.69
N GLN A 30 -10.91 13.95 9.93
CA GLN A 30 -9.91 15.00 9.94
C GLN A 30 -8.93 14.83 8.78
N PRO A 31 -8.64 15.90 8.00
CA PRO A 31 -7.58 15.89 7.01
C PRO A 31 -6.21 16.01 7.69
N ILE A 32 -5.26 15.20 7.24
CA ILE A 32 -3.87 15.24 7.69
C ILE A 32 -3.00 15.56 6.49
N ARG A 33 -2.29 16.69 6.54
CA ARG A 33 -1.24 17.05 5.57
C ARG A 33 0.11 16.75 6.18
N ALA A 34 0.93 16.03 5.47
CA ALA A 34 2.25 15.62 5.94
C ALA A 34 3.27 15.75 4.80
N THR A 35 4.41 16.34 5.12
CA THR A 35 5.55 16.39 4.20
C THR A 35 6.23 15.02 4.13
N THR A 36 7.11 14.87 3.17
CA THR A 36 7.93 13.64 3.00
C THR A 36 8.63 13.25 4.31
N ASN A 37 8.66 11.95 4.59
CA ASN A 37 9.30 11.33 5.78
C ASN A 37 8.67 11.71 7.13
N THR A 38 7.38 12.08 7.14
CA THR A 38 6.62 12.37 8.37
C THR A 38 5.99 11.07 8.90
N SER A 39 6.14 10.81 10.21
CA SER A 39 5.44 9.71 10.89
C SER A 39 3.97 10.06 11.06
N VAL A 40 3.09 9.24 10.51
CA VAL A 40 1.62 9.36 10.64
C VAL A 40 1.12 8.49 11.79
N VAL A 41 1.73 7.31 11.94
CA VAL A 41 1.45 6.35 13.00
C VAL A 41 2.78 5.75 13.44
N ASN A 42 2.98 5.60 14.73
CA ASN A 42 4.14 4.90 15.29
C ASN A 42 3.74 3.50 15.75
N GLN A 43 4.71 2.59 15.78
CA GLN A 43 4.53 1.28 16.41
C GLN A 43 4.16 1.49 17.89
N GLY A 44 3.12 0.80 18.35
CA GLY A 44 2.60 0.92 19.71
C GLY A 44 1.51 1.98 19.90
N ASP A 45 1.26 2.85 18.93
CA ASP A 45 0.17 3.82 18.99
C ASP A 45 -1.19 3.13 19.11
N ALA A 46 -2.12 3.75 19.85
CA ALA A 46 -3.49 3.27 19.98
C ALA A 46 -4.26 3.36 18.65
N PRO A 47 -5.23 2.45 18.38
CA PRO A 47 -5.98 2.39 17.13
C PRO A 47 -7.08 3.45 17.11
N LYS A 48 -6.78 4.66 16.69
CA LYS A 48 -7.71 5.80 16.69
C LYS A 48 -8.80 5.72 15.63
N GLY A 49 -8.61 4.93 14.57
CA GLY A 49 -9.55 4.86 13.46
C GLY A 49 -8.91 4.36 12.17
N VAL A 50 -9.53 4.68 11.04
CA VAL A 50 -9.05 4.33 9.71
C VAL A 50 -8.46 5.55 9.00
N TYR A 51 -7.38 5.30 8.28
CA TYR A 51 -6.70 6.31 7.46
C TYR A 51 -6.86 5.96 5.98
N VAL A 52 -7.10 6.97 5.14
CA VAL A 52 -7.14 6.83 3.68
C VAL A 52 -6.18 7.83 3.05
N VAL A 53 -5.35 7.37 2.11
CA VAL A 53 -4.44 8.25 1.34
C VAL A 53 -5.24 8.95 0.25
N VAL A 54 -5.36 10.27 0.32
CA VAL A 54 -6.05 11.10 -0.68
C VAL A 54 -5.13 11.40 -1.86
N TYR A 55 -3.91 11.83 -1.59
CA TYR A 55 -2.82 11.92 -2.57
C TYR A 55 -1.48 11.68 -1.88
N GLY A 56 -0.43 11.47 -2.66
CA GLY A 56 0.88 11.12 -2.15
C GLY A 56 1.02 9.63 -1.87
N GLN A 57 1.93 9.29 -0.96
CA GLN A 57 2.29 7.91 -0.69
C GLN A 57 2.82 7.72 0.71
N VAL A 58 2.46 6.60 1.34
CA VAL A 58 3.00 6.16 2.63
C VAL A 58 3.64 4.79 2.53
N LYS A 59 4.61 4.51 3.39
CA LYS A 59 5.15 3.17 3.65
C LYS A 59 4.70 2.69 5.02
N ILE A 60 4.42 1.40 5.13
CA ILE A 60 4.19 0.68 6.38
C ILE A 60 5.41 -0.19 6.62
N GLY A 61 5.94 -0.23 7.83
CA GLY A 61 7.15 -0.98 8.10
C GLY A 61 7.49 -1.15 9.57
N PHE A 62 8.58 -1.86 9.80
CA PHE A 62 9.17 -2.09 11.12
C PHE A 62 10.56 -1.45 11.20
N ASP A 63 10.88 -0.88 12.36
CA ASP A 63 12.25 -0.52 12.69
C ASP A 63 13.02 -1.78 13.07
N ARG A 64 14.24 -1.92 12.52
CA ARG A 64 15.18 -2.99 12.89
C ARG A 64 16.11 -2.54 14.00
N LYS A 65 16.69 -3.50 14.71
CA LYS A 65 17.66 -3.24 15.79
C LYS A 65 18.91 -2.50 15.35
N ASP A 66 19.28 -2.61 14.07
CA ASP A 66 20.41 -1.91 13.45
C ASP A 66 20.08 -0.48 12.98
N GLY A 67 18.87 0.00 13.28
CA GLY A 67 18.40 1.33 12.88
C GLY A 67 17.87 1.39 11.43
N SER A 68 17.95 0.30 10.68
CA SER A 68 17.35 0.22 9.35
C SER A 68 15.84 -0.08 9.42
N GLU A 69 15.12 0.18 8.36
CA GLU A 69 13.68 -0.07 8.28
C GLU A 69 13.37 -1.22 7.32
N LYS A 70 12.44 -2.10 7.71
CA LYS A 70 11.85 -3.10 6.83
C LYS A 70 10.51 -2.61 6.33
N THR A 71 10.38 -2.38 5.04
CA THR A 71 9.11 -2.01 4.41
C THR A 71 8.24 -3.24 4.18
N LEU A 72 7.02 -3.21 4.72
CA LEU A 72 5.98 -4.22 4.48
C LEU A 72 5.12 -3.86 3.28
N ALA A 73 4.65 -2.62 3.22
CA ALA A 73 3.76 -2.15 2.18
C ALA A 73 4.06 -0.71 1.77
N ILE A 74 3.71 -0.38 0.55
CA ILE A 74 3.72 0.98 0.00
C ILE A 74 2.29 1.24 -0.46
N LEU A 75 1.66 2.28 0.11
CA LEU A 75 0.27 2.61 -0.15
C LEU A 75 0.19 3.98 -0.82
N GLY A 76 -0.42 4.02 -1.99
CA GLY A 76 -0.73 5.25 -2.72
C GLY A 76 -2.19 5.66 -2.58
N GLN A 77 -2.62 6.53 -3.48
CA GLN A 77 -3.98 7.09 -3.52
C GLN A 77 -5.07 6.02 -3.41
N ASN A 78 -6.14 6.33 -2.69
CA ASN A 78 -7.32 5.47 -2.43
C ASN A 78 -7.02 4.17 -1.67
N LYS A 79 -5.84 4.02 -1.06
CA LYS A 79 -5.54 2.91 -0.16
C LYS A 79 -5.78 3.32 1.29
N CYS A 80 -6.28 2.36 2.10
CA CYS A 80 -6.51 2.55 3.52
C CYS A 80 -5.58 1.71 4.38
N PHE A 81 -5.36 2.14 5.62
CA PHE A 81 -4.62 1.42 6.66
C PHE A 81 -5.21 1.71 8.06
N GLY A 82 -4.76 0.99 9.06
CA GLY A 82 -5.27 1.08 10.43
C GLY A 82 -6.57 0.31 10.66
N LEU A 83 -7.12 -0.34 9.64
CA LEU A 83 -8.42 -1.02 9.71
C LEU A 83 -8.36 -2.28 10.59
N GLY A 84 -7.30 -3.07 10.47
CA GLY A 84 -7.13 -4.29 11.28
C GLY A 84 -7.00 -3.97 12.76
N GLU A 85 -6.12 -3.03 13.10
CA GLU A 85 -5.89 -2.57 14.47
C GLU A 85 -7.16 -1.94 15.07
N MET A 86 -7.86 -1.12 14.28
CA MET A 86 -9.12 -0.50 14.68
C MET A 86 -10.20 -1.55 15.00
N LEU A 87 -10.37 -2.57 14.16
CA LEU A 87 -11.38 -3.62 14.37
C LEU A 87 -11.05 -4.51 15.57
N LEU A 88 -9.77 -4.84 15.75
CA LEU A 88 -9.30 -5.69 16.84
C LEU A 88 -9.10 -4.96 18.18
N ASP A 89 -9.18 -3.63 18.18
CA ASP A 89 -8.85 -2.77 19.32
C ASP A 89 -7.45 -3.06 19.88
N ARG A 90 -6.45 -3.14 18.96
CA ARG A 90 -5.05 -3.44 19.26
C ARG A 90 -4.14 -2.33 18.76
N THR A 91 -3.08 -2.07 19.51
CA THR A 91 -2.05 -1.09 19.11
C THR A 91 -1.43 -1.43 17.75
N HIS A 92 -0.99 -0.40 17.04
CA HIS A 92 -0.31 -0.55 15.76
C HIS A 92 0.97 -1.37 15.91
N LEU A 93 1.09 -2.46 15.13
CA LEU A 93 2.30 -3.30 15.13
C LEU A 93 3.43 -2.69 14.30
N ALA A 94 3.09 -1.86 13.33
CA ALA A 94 4.01 -1.26 12.38
C ALA A 94 3.89 0.27 12.40
N PHE A 95 4.96 0.97 12.03
CA PHE A 95 4.88 2.40 11.76
C PHE A 95 4.27 2.68 10.39
N VAL A 96 3.72 3.89 10.20
CA VAL A 96 3.33 4.44 8.90
C VAL A 96 3.99 5.80 8.73
N LYS A 97 4.84 5.93 7.67
CA LYS A 97 5.55 7.18 7.33
C LYS A 97 5.27 7.57 5.88
N THR A 98 5.16 8.87 5.62
CA THR A 98 5.04 9.39 4.25
C THR A 98 6.34 9.20 3.48
N THR A 99 6.24 8.88 2.19
CA THR A 99 7.39 8.78 1.27
C THR A 99 7.43 9.93 0.27
N THR A 100 6.34 10.68 0.18
CA THR A 100 6.18 11.93 -0.58
C THR A 100 5.29 12.86 0.23
N ASP A 101 5.23 14.13 -0.15
CA ASP A 101 4.23 15.04 0.40
C ASP A 101 2.85 14.46 0.15
N SER A 102 2.06 14.35 1.20
CA SER A 102 0.84 13.56 1.20
C SER A 102 -0.30 14.26 1.93
N MET A 103 -1.49 13.96 1.50
CA MET A 103 -2.71 14.25 2.25
C MET A 103 -3.43 12.94 2.53
N LEU A 104 -3.75 12.74 3.79
CA LEU A 104 -4.55 11.64 4.28
C LEU A 104 -5.83 12.19 4.92
N VAL A 105 -6.81 11.33 5.07
CA VAL A 105 -7.96 11.58 5.94
C VAL A 105 -7.99 10.51 7.02
N HIS A 106 -8.30 10.91 8.24
CA HIS A 106 -8.47 10.03 9.39
C HIS A 106 -9.90 10.11 9.87
N THR A 107 -10.59 8.98 9.91
CA THR A 107 -11.95 8.84 10.43
C THR A 107 -11.92 8.04 11.72
N THR A 108 -12.62 8.53 12.75
CA THR A 108 -12.60 7.91 14.08
C THR A 108 -13.22 6.50 14.07
N ARG A 109 -12.71 5.64 14.96
CA ARG A 109 -13.16 4.26 15.14
C ARG A 109 -14.66 4.18 15.41
N GLU A 110 -15.13 5.01 16.33
CA GLU A 110 -16.55 5.02 16.77
C GLU A 110 -17.47 5.24 15.57
N LYS A 111 -17.20 6.28 14.77
CA LYS A 111 -18.06 6.63 13.63
C LYS A 111 -18.01 5.56 12.53
N VAL A 112 -16.84 4.98 12.26
CA VAL A 112 -16.73 3.88 11.28
C VAL A 112 -17.58 2.68 11.73
N LEU A 113 -17.52 2.31 13.01
CA LEU A 113 -18.29 1.19 13.55
C LEU A 113 -19.79 1.49 13.63
N ASP A 114 -20.18 2.72 13.96
CA ASP A 114 -21.60 3.12 13.98
C ASP A 114 -22.24 2.99 12.60
N ILE A 115 -21.59 3.55 11.58
CA ILE A 115 -22.09 3.43 10.21
C ILE A 115 -22.08 1.97 9.72
N ALA A 116 -21.06 1.19 10.09
CA ALA A 116 -21.02 -0.23 9.72
C ALA A 116 -22.16 -1.06 10.33
N ARG A 117 -22.69 -0.68 11.50
CA ARG A 117 -23.87 -1.33 12.10
C ARG A 117 -25.16 -1.01 11.34
N GLU A 118 -25.26 0.19 10.77
CA GLU A 118 -26.46 0.65 10.06
C GLU A 118 -26.46 0.31 8.58
N ASN A 119 -25.27 0.16 7.96
CA ASN A 119 -25.09 -0.04 6.53
C ASN A 119 -24.28 -1.31 6.26
N PHE A 120 -24.99 -2.39 5.89
CA PHE A 120 -24.36 -3.67 5.58
C PHE A 120 -23.39 -3.60 4.39
N ASN A 121 -23.71 -2.81 3.35
CA ASN A 121 -22.82 -2.66 2.18
C ASN A 121 -21.49 -2.00 2.57
N PHE A 122 -21.53 -1.02 3.47
CA PHE A 122 -20.31 -0.42 4.02
C PHE A 122 -19.52 -1.42 4.89
N ALA A 123 -20.21 -2.16 5.76
CA ALA A 123 -19.57 -3.23 6.54
C ALA A 123 -18.92 -4.29 5.65
N GLN A 124 -19.59 -4.67 4.56
CA GLN A 124 -19.05 -5.60 3.56
C GLN A 124 -17.79 -5.02 2.89
N GLU A 125 -17.75 -3.74 2.54
CA GLU A 125 -16.55 -3.11 1.97
C GLU A 125 -15.38 -3.10 2.97
N LEU A 126 -15.62 -2.89 4.27
CA LEU A 126 -14.59 -3.05 5.31
C LEU A 126 -14.03 -4.48 5.33
N MET A 127 -14.90 -5.50 5.30
CA MET A 127 -14.47 -6.91 5.23
C MET A 127 -13.67 -7.21 3.97
N VAL A 128 -14.09 -6.70 2.82
CA VAL A 128 -13.34 -6.84 1.55
C VAL A 128 -11.97 -6.18 1.64
N CYS A 129 -11.87 -5.00 2.26
CA CYS A 129 -10.58 -4.33 2.48
C CYS A 129 -9.64 -5.19 3.35
N VAL A 130 -10.14 -5.74 4.47
CA VAL A 130 -9.36 -6.63 5.35
C VAL A 130 -8.97 -7.91 4.61
N GLY A 131 -9.90 -8.52 3.88
CA GLY A 131 -9.65 -9.72 3.08
C GLY A 131 -8.56 -9.50 2.03
N ARG A 132 -8.57 -8.37 1.33
CA ARG A 132 -7.52 -8.00 0.37
C ARG A 132 -6.15 -7.81 1.05
N GLN A 133 -6.12 -7.20 2.24
CA GLN A 133 -4.88 -7.05 3.01
C GLN A 133 -4.33 -8.41 3.44
N LEU A 134 -5.18 -9.28 3.99
CA LEU A 134 -4.81 -10.65 4.39
C LEU A 134 -4.29 -11.45 3.20
N TYR A 135 -4.99 -11.45 2.07
CA TYR A 135 -4.56 -12.12 0.84
C TYR A 135 -3.19 -11.62 0.36
N THR A 136 -2.97 -10.30 0.42
CA THR A 136 -1.68 -9.71 0.04
C THR A 136 -0.56 -10.16 0.98
N LEU A 137 -0.79 -10.14 2.30
CA LEU A 137 0.19 -10.58 3.30
C LEU A 137 0.52 -12.08 3.15
N THR A 138 -0.48 -12.93 2.92
CA THR A 138 -0.27 -14.38 2.70
C THR A 138 0.61 -14.61 1.48
N ARG A 139 0.35 -13.92 0.38
CA ARG A 139 1.18 -14.02 -0.83
C ARG A 139 2.59 -13.46 -0.62
N ASP A 140 2.75 -12.42 0.19
CA ASP A 140 4.07 -11.90 0.52
C ASP A 140 4.88 -12.92 1.35
N ILE A 141 4.24 -13.60 2.31
CA ILE A 141 4.87 -14.67 3.11
C ILE A 141 5.31 -15.80 2.17
N GLU A 142 4.44 -16.27 1.28
CA GLU A 142 4.78 -17.26 0.26
C GLU A 142 6.01 -16.82 -0.56
N SER A 143 5.97 -15.60 -1.08
CA SER A 143 7.05 -15.03 -1.88
C SER A 143 8.38 -14.97 -1.12
N TYR A 144 8.37 -14.55 0.14
CA TYR A 144 9.58 -14.46 0.94
C TYR A 144 10.13 -15.81 1.38
N SER A 145 9.25 -16.79 1.55
CA SER A 145 9.61 -18.12 2.04
C SER A 145 10.06 -19.07 0.93
N LEU A 146 9.47 -18.98 -0.26
CA LEU A 146 9.63 -19.97 -1.33
C LEU A 146 10.34 -19.43 -2.58
N GLN A 147 10.35 -18.12 -2.80
CA GLN A 147 10.89 -17.54 -4.02
C GLN A 147 12.32 -17.01 -3.86
N THR A 148 13.13 -17.22 -4.89
CA THR A 148 14.44 -16.60 -5.04
C THR A 148 14.31 -15.07 -5.24
N ALA A 149 15.42 -14.35 -5.06
CA ALA A 149 15.46 -12.90 -5.32
C ALA A 149 15.05 -12.54 -6.77
N LYS A 150 15.47 -13.36 -7.74
CA LYS A 150 15.15 -13.22 -9.17
C LYS A 150 13.64 -13.38 -9.41
N GLN A 151 13.04 -14.40 -8.80
CA GLN A 151 11.60 -14.67 -8.88
C GLN A 151 10.76 -13.55 -8.21
N ARG A 152 11.18 -13.05 -7.04
CA ARG A 152 10.48 -11.94 -6.37
C ARG A 152 10.45 -10.68 -7.22
N LEU A 153 11.56 -10.34 -7.87
CA LEU A 153 11.61 -9.19 -8.76
C LEU A 153 10.74 -9.39 -10.00
N ALA A 154 10.83 -10.56 -10.66
CA ALA A 154 9.99 -10.89 -11.81
C ALA A 154 8.51 -10.80 -11.47
N GLY A 155 8.08 -11.42 -10.37
CA GLY A 155 6.70 -11.36 -9.91
C GLY A 155 6.23 -9.95 -9.54
N TYR A 156 7.11 -9.11 -8.98
CA TYR A 156 6.81 -7.70 -8.74
C TYR A 156 6.55 -6.94 -10.04
N LEU A 157 7.42 -7.06 -11.04
CA LEU A 157 7.28 -6.36 -12.32
C LEU A 157 6.02 -6.79 -13.08
N LEU A 158 5.74 -8.08 -13.15
CA LEU A 158 4.54 -8.61 -13.80
C LEU A 158 3.26 -8.12 -13.12
N ARG A 159 3.22 -8.06 -11.79
CA ARG A 159 2.07 -7.51 -11.07
C ARG A 159 1.89 -6.01 -11.32
N GLN A 160 2.98 -5.25 -11.31
CA GLN A 160 2.89 -3.81 -11.57
C GLN A 160 2.40 -3.53 -12.99
N SER A 161 2.82 -4.30 -14.00
CA SER A 161 2.34 -4.13 -15.38
C SER A 161 0.84 -4.40 -15.50
N GLN A 162 0.31 -5.41 -14.80
CA GLN A 162 -1.13 -5.68 -14.76
C GLN A 162 -1.93 -4.53 -14.13
N TYR A 163 -1.43 -3.95 -13.01
CA TYR A 163 -2.09 -2.81 -12.36
C TYR A 163 -2.05 -1.53 -13.18
N GLN A 164 -0.99 -1.32 -13.96
CA GLN A 164 -0.80 -0.11 -14.77
C GLN A 164 -1.32 -0.28 -16.20
N ALA A 165 -1.87 -1.46 -16.53
CA ALA A 165 -2.46 -1.82 -17.82
C ALA A 165 -1.56 -1.49 -19.03
N GLY A 166 -0.25 -1.81 -18.95
CA GLY A 166 0.69 -1.52 -20.02
C GLY A 166 2.05 -2.21 -19.86
N ASP A 167 2.81 -2.22 -20.96
CA ASP A 167 4.15 -2.83 -21.01
C ASP A 167 5.21 -2.02 -20.23
N CYS A 168 4.88 -0.79 -19.87
CA CYS A 168 5.79 0.11 -19.17
C CYS A 168 5.35 0.25 -17.70
N VAL A 169 6.11 -0.35 -16.81
CA VAL A 169 5.93 -0.26 -15.36
C VAL A 169 6.63 1.00 -14.86
N GLU A 170 5.88 1.97 -14.34
CA GLU A 170 6.44 3.06 -13.58
C GLU A 170 6.66 2.63 -12.12
N LEU A 171 7.90 2.76 -11.65
CA LEU A 171 8.23 2.43 -10.26
C LEU A 171 7.53 3.42 -9.32
N ILE A 172 6.58 2.92 -8.55
CA ILE A 172 5.76 3.73 -7.62
C ILE A 172 6.57 4.36 -6.49
N ALA A 173 7.80 3.88 -6.24
CA ALA A 173 8.67 4.34 -5.16
C ALA A 173 10.15 4.32 -5.59
N SER A 174 11.06 4.78 -4.71
CA SER A 174 12.50 4.68 -4.94
C SER A 174 12.95 3.21 -5.02
N LYS A 175 14.03 2.94 -5.75
CA LYS A 175 14.62 1.59 -5.82
C LYS A 175 14.97 1.03 -4.44
N THR A 176 15.47 1.87 -3.53
CA THR A 176 15.76 1.49 -2.14
C THR A 176 14.49 1.01 -1.41
N LEU A 177 13.40 1.72 -1.55
CA LEU A 177 12.13 1.36 -0.90
C LEU A 177 11.54 0.07 -1.50
N ILE A 178 11.63 -0.10 -2.83
CA ILE A 178 11.22 -1.32 -3.52
C ILE A 178 12.10 -2.51 -3.11
N ALA A 179 13.43 -2.32 -3.02
CA ALA A 179 14.34 -3.35 -2.52
C ALA A 179 13.95 -3.81 -1.11
N SER A 180 13.75 -2.86 -0.17
CA SER A 180 13.28 -3.16 1.18
C SER A 180 11.94 -3.93 1.16
N ARG A 181 10.99 -3.55 0.30
CA ARG A 181 9.70 -4.22 0.12
C ARG A 181 9.86 -5.66 -0.38
N LEU A 182 10.81 -5.91 -1.27
CA LEU A 182 11.09 -7.24 -1.83
C LEU A 182 12.04 -8.09 -0.97
N SER A 183 12.44 -7.63 0.21
CA SER A 183 13.48 -8.26 1.05
C SER A 183 14.81 -8.44 0.31
N LEU A 184 15.22 -7.40 -0.42
CA LEU A 184 16.49 -7.30 -1.14
C LEU A 184 17.29 -6.13 -0.60
N THR A 185 18.61 -6.16 -0.83
CA THR A 185 19.41 -4.94 -0.72
C THR A 185 19.30 -4.10 -2.00
N PRO A 186 19.54 -2.79 -1.94
CA PRO A 186 19.52 -1.93 -3.13
C PRO A 186 20.51 -2.39 -4.22
N GLU A 187 21.68 -2.91 -3.81
CA GLU A 187 22.72 -3.45 -4.69
C GLU A 187 22.21 -4.71 -5.41
N THR A 188 21.55 -5.62 -4.66
CA THR A 188 20.95 -6.83 -5.24
C THR A 188 19.86 -6.49 -6.23
N LEU A 189 18.97 -5.52 -5.89
CA LEU A 189 17.95 -5.06 -6.83
C LEU A 189 18.57 -4.48 -8.10
N SER A 190 19.59 -3.62 -7.96
CA SER A 190 20.27 -2.99 -9.10
C SER A 190 20.93 -4.01 -10.00
N ARG A 191 21.61 -5.02 -9.43
CA ARG A 191 22.21 -6.13 -10.17
C ARG A 191 21.15 -6.95 -10.92
N LEU A 192 20.06 -7.34 -10.26
CA LEU A 192 19.01 -8.10 -10.91
C LEU A 192 18.32 -7.33 -12.06
N LEU A 193 18.12 -6.02 -11.91
CA LEU A 193 17.60 -5.18 -13.00
C LEU A 193 18.57 -5.13 -14.19
N HIS A 194 19.87 -5.09 -13.93
CA HIS A 194 20.90 -5.17 -14.96
C HIS A 194 20.89 -6.53 -15.66
N ASP A 195 20.85 -7.62 -14.89
CA ASP A 195 20.78 -8.99 -15.42
C ASP A 195 19.56 -9.19 -16.34
N PHE A 196 18.37 -8.77 -15.88
CA PHE A 196 17.14 -8.83 -16.70
C PHE A 196 17.24 -7.98 -17.98
N SER A 197 17.93 -6.85 -17.90
CA SER A 197 18.14 -6.00 -19.08
C SER A 197 19.13 -6.64 -20.07
N SER A 198 20.21 -7.25 -19.60
CA SER A 198 21.19 -7.94 -20.44
C SER A 198 20.63 -9.23 -21.07
N GLU A 199 19.72 -9.91 -20.36
CA GLU A 199 18.96 -11.08 -20.87
C GLU A 199 17.85 -10.67 -21.86
N GLY A 200 17.63 -9.38 -22.13
CA GLY A 200 16.59 -8.88 -23.04
C GLY A 200 15.16 -9.01 -22.50
N LEU A 201 14.99 -9.21 -21.19
CA LEU A 201 13.67 -9.36 -20.56
C LEU A 201 12.99 -8.01 -20.32
N ILE A 202 13.77 -6.98 -20.01
CA ILE A 202 13.29 -5.63 -19.69
C ILE A 202 14.21 -4.55 -20.28
N THR A 203 13.71 -3.32 -20.35
CA THR A 203 14.55 -2.12 -20.53
C THR A 203 14.30 -1.15 -19.38
N VAL A 204 15.37 -0.67 -18.75
CA VAL A 204 15.31 0.28 -17.61
C VAL A 204 15.56 1.70 -18.09
N MET A 205 14.57 2.58 -17.90
CA MET A 205 14.63 4.00 -18.29
C MET A 205 14.34 4.87 -17.03
N GLY A 206 15.35 5.04 -16.19
CA GLY A 206 15.20 5.77 -14.92
C GLY A 206 14.24 5.08 -13.95
N ARG A 207 13.03 5.65 -13.78
CA ARG A 207 11.95 5.07 -12.97
C ARG A 207 10.96 4.21 -13.78
N ARG A 208 11.10 4.18 -15.10
CA ARG A 208 10.27 3.36 -15.98
C ARG A 208 11.01 2.10 -16.36
N ILE A 209 10.29 0.98 -16.32
CA ILE A 209 10.81 -0.34 -16.70
C ILE A 209 9.85 -0.88 -17.76
N LYS A 210 10.32 -1.04 -18.98
CA LYS A 210 9.54 -1.68 -20.05
C LYS A 210 9.81 -3.17 -20.02
N ILE A 211 8.75 -3.99 -19.98
CA ILE A 211 8.84 -5.44 -20.11
C ILE A 211 8.89 -5.76 -21.61
N LEU A 212 9.93 -6.47 -22.04
CA LEU A 212 10.16 -6.86 -23.43
C LEU A 212 9.66 -8.28 -23.72
N ASP A 213 9.77 -9.18 -22.73
CA ASP A 213 9.40 -10.59 -22.90
C ASP A 213 8.64 -11.07 -21.65
N TYR A 214 7.29 -11.05 -21.76
CA TYR A 214 6.38 -11.46 -20.67
C TYR A 214 6.45 -12.97 -20.41
N GLU A 215 6.61 -13.77 -21.45
CA GLU A 215 6.62 -15.23 -21.35
C GLU A 215 7.85 -15.70 -20.57
N LYS A 216 9.04 -15.24 -20.99
CA LYS A 216 10.28 -15.59 -20.28
C LYS A 216 10.31 -15.05 -18.86
N LEU A 217 9.81 -13.81 -18.64
CA LEU A 217 9.74 -13.25 -17.30
C LEU A 217 8.77 -14.05 -16.41
N GLY A 218 7.65 -14.52 -16.97
CA GLY A 218 6.70 -15.40 -16.30
C GLY A 218 7.24 -16.77 -15.99
N ALA A 219 8.01 -17.38 -16.93
CA ALA A 219 8.64 -18.68 -16.75
C ALA A 219 9.63 -18.71 -15.55
N LEU A 220 10.22 -17.58 -15.18
CA LEU A 220 11.06 -17.49 -13.99
C LEU A 220 10.31 -17.81 -12.69
N LEU A 221 8.96 -17.67 -12.65
CA LEU A 221 8.18 -17.92 -11.45
C LEU A 221 7.93 -19.40 -11.20
N THR A 222 8.08 -20.23 -12.23
CA THR A 222 7.83 -21.68 -12.19
C THR A 222 9.12 -22.53 -12.21
N ALA A 223 10.27 -21.89 -12.40
CA ALA A 223 11.60 -22.51 -12.35
C ALA A 223 12.11 -22.60 -10.91
#